data_e1d1e9f3dc093e93e486fd764186c25e
#
_entry.id   e1d1e9f3dc093e93e486fd764186c25e
#
_cell.length_a   1.000
_cell.length_b   1.000
_cell.length_c   1.000
_cell.angle_alpha   90.00
_cell.angle_beta   90.00
_cell.angle_gamma   90.00
#
_symmetry.space_group_name_H-M   'P 1'
#
loop_
_entity.id
_entity.type
_entity.pdbx_description
1 polymer ?
#
loop_
_entity_poly.entity_id
_entity_poly.type
_entity_poly.pdbx_seq_one_letter_code
_entity_poly.pdbx_strand_id
1 'polypeptide(L)'
;MATVKTKTVWFCKSCGNEASKWMGRCPAFGEWNTMVEETVATGRKSSSDPASVPGSGHKPTPLAEIDSAHERRMSLNNAELDRILGGGLVEGSLVLIGGEPGIGKSTLSLQIPLNCPSLKTLYVTGEESAKQVKLRAARIGGDDSGCYIYSETLMENIISEARKMMPDLMVVDSVQTMFSQNVESSPGSVTQIKETASMLLRFAKETGVPVILIGHITKEGSIAGPKILEHIVDVVLQFEGDNRGTYRLLRSIKNRFGSTSELAVFEMTGKGLREVSNPSEMLVPMHEEGLSGVAVSAMLDGTRPFLIEVQALVSTAAYGTPQRSATGFDVRRLNMLLAVLEKRAGFKLGIKDVFLNMAGGLKVSDPACDLAVVCAVLSSNFDFAISSDVCFAGEVGLSGEIRPVAQTDRRVMEAGRLGYRKIYVSSFSSLEMVPDGIEVVKVADIPALCRSLFK
;
A
#
# COMPACT_ATOMS: atom_id res chain seq x y z
N MET A 1 14.00 -12.06 -48.59
CA MET A 1 13.24 -11.47 -47.48
C MET A 1 12.24 -12.53 -47.01
N ALA A 2 12.44 -13.14 -45.86
CA ALA A 2 11.52 -14.15 -45.31
C ALA A 2 10.33 -13.42 -44.67
N THR A 3 9.14 -13.66 -45.18
CA THR A 3 7.89 -13.16 -44.60
C THR A 3 7.67 -13.79 -43.24
N VAL A 4 7.75 -13.00 -42.17
CA VAL A 4 7.43 -13.42 -40.82
C VAL A 4 5.90 -13.66 -40.75
N LYS A 5 5.50 -14.88 -40.43
CA LYS A 5 4.07 -15.18 -40.19
C LYS A 5 3.67 -14.65 -38.83
N THR A 6 2.80 -13.66 -38.80
CA THR A 6 2.19 -13.13 -37.58
C THR A 6 0.86 -13.79 -37.30
N LYS A 7 0.54 -14.01 -36.02
CA LYS A 7 -0.75 -14.50 -35.54
C LYS A 7 -1.34 -13.48 -34.58
N THR A 8 -2.58 -13.09 -34.80
CA THR A 8 -3.33 -12.28 -33.85
C THR A 8 -3.81 -13.14 -32.69
N VAL A 9 -3.54 -12.71 -31.48
CA VAL A 9 -4.01 -13.30 -30.23
C VAL A 9 -4.60 -12.23 -29.34
N TRP A 10 -5.50 -12.63 -28.45
CA TRP A 10 -6.21 -11.73 -27.55
C TRP A 10 -5.75 -11.97 -26.12
N PHE A 11 -5.25 -10.94 -25.44
CA PHE A 11 -4.79 -10.99 -24.05
C PHE A 11 -5.74 -10.24 -23.13
N CYS A 12 -6.03 -10.82 -21.97
CA CYS A 12 -6.75 -10.13 -20.93
C CYS A 12 -5.83 -9.12 -20.23
N LYS A 13 -6.20 -7.83 -20.21
CA LYS A 13 -5.44 -6.77 -19.54
C LYS A 13 -5.26 -7.01 -18.05
N SER A 14 -6.23 -7.67 -17.40
CA SER A 14 -6.25 -7.87 -15.95
C SER A 14 -5.47 -9.10 -15.49
N CYS A 15 -5.50 -10.22 -16.26
CA CYS A 15 -4.86 -11.48 -15.84
C CYS A 15 -3.89 -12.07 -16.86
N GLY A 16 -3.76 -11.48 -18.09
CA GLY A 16 -2.90 -11.94 -19.16
C GLY A 16 -3.27 -13.29 -19.76
N ASN A 17 -4.50 -13.75 -19.52
CA ASN A 17 -4.98 -14.96 -20.17
C ASN A 17 -5.03 -14.77 -21.68
N GLU A 18 -4.45 -15.72 -22.42
CA GLU A 18 -4.41 -15.72 -23.88
C GLU A 18 -5.62 -16.43 -24.47
N ALA A 19 -6.22 -15.82 -25.49
CA ALA A 19 -7.28 -16.44 -26.28
C ALA A 19 -7.02 -16.25 -27.78
N SER A 20 -7.36 -17.26 -28.58
CA SER A 20 -7.20 -17.23 -30.03
C SER A 20 -8.25 -16.37 -30.74
N LYS A 21 -9.29 -15.92 -30.05
CA LYS A 21 -10.40 -15.10 -30.55
C LYS A 21 -10.80 -14.09 -29.48
N TRP A 22 -11.34 -12.95 -29.91
CA TRP A 22 -11.94 -11.99 -28.99
C TRP A 22 -13.11 -12.63 -28.21
N MET A 23 -13.10 -12.41 -26.91
CA MET A 23 -14.19 -12.81 -26.01
C MET A 23 -14.58 -11.61 -25.17
N GLY A 24 -15.88 -11.32 -25.09
CA GLY A 24 -16.40 -10.19 -24.32
C GLY A 24 -16.11 -10.30 -22.82
N ARG A 25 -15.90 -11.55 -22.32
CA ARG A 25 -15.59 -11.85 -20.93
C ARG A 25 -14.34 -12.73 -20.85
N CYS A 26 -13.39 -12.38 -19.99
CA CYS A 26 -12.19 -13.18 -19.78
C CYS A 26 -12.54 -14.53 -19.12
N PRO A 27 -12.17 -15.68 -19.72
CA PRO A 27 -12.53 -17.00 -19.18
C PRO A 27 -11.80 -17.34 -17.88
N ALA A 28 -10.62 -16.76 -17.65
CA ALA A 28 -9.83 -17.01 -16.44
C ALA A 28 -10.18 -16.07 -15.29
N PHE A 29 -10.54 -14.81 -15.61
CA PHE A 29 -10.74 -13.76 -14.59
C PHE A 29 -12.20 -13.31 -14.47
N GLY A 30 -13.04 -13.59 -15.46
CA GLY A 30 -14.48 -13.33 -15.39
C GLY A 30 -14.91 -11.87 -15.60
N GLU A 31 -14.01 -10.94 -15.86
CA GLU A 31 -14.33 -9.53 -16.17
C GLU A 31 -14.70 -9.32 -17.64
N TRP A 32 -15.59 -8.34 -17.89
CA TRP A 32 -16.02 -7.94 -19.23
C TRP A 32 -15.10 -6.89 -19.84
N ASN A 33 -14.93 -6.91 -21.17
CA ASN A 33 -14.19 -5.91 -21.96
C ASN A 33 -12.70 -5.75 -21.61
N THR A 34 -12.07 -6.81 -21.10
CA THR A 34 -10.65 -6.82 -20.71
C THR A 34 -9.73 -7.42 -21.77
N MET A 35 -10.26 -7.96 -22.87
CA MET A 35 -9.49 -8.60 -23.94
C MET A 35 -8.98 -7.58 -24.94
N VAL A 36 -7.65 -7.55 -25.17
CA VAL A 36 -6.95 -6.68 -26.13
C VAL A 36 -6.30 -7.50 -27.20
N GLU A 37 -6.37 -7.00 -28.44
CA GLU A 37 -5.73 -7.62 -29.59
C GLU A 37 -4.24 -7.33 -29.59
N GLU A 38 -3.41 -8.39 -29.72
CA GLU A 38 -1.97 -8.27 -29.94
C GLU A 38 -1.54 -9.19 -31.09
N THR A 39 -0.61 -8.69 -31.90
CA THR A 39 -0.02 -9.45 -33.00
C THR A 39 1.26 -10.11 -32.52
N VAL A 40 1.29 -11.44 -32.49
CA VAL A 40 2.46 -12.23 -32.07
C VAL A 40 3.04 -12.94 -33.30
N ALA A 41 4.35 -12.86 -33.50
CA ALA A 41 5.00 -13.56 -34.59
C ALA A 41 4.98 -15.09 -34.37
N THR A 42 4.48 -15.80 -35.36
CA THR A 42 4.53 -17.28 -35.39
C THR A 42 5.70 -17.70 -36.25
N GLY A 43 6.90 -17.82 -35.70
CA GLY A 43 7.98 -18.31 -36.54
C GLY A 43 9.40 -18.10 -36.06
N ARG A 44 9.66 -18.35 -34.79
CA ARG A 44 10.90 -19.01 -34.38
C ARG A 44 10.52 -20.08 -33.37
N LYS A 45 10.52 -21.34 -33.76
CA LYS A 45 10.85 -22.39 -32.80
C LYS A 45 12.15 -21.96 -32.21
N SER A 46 12.16 -21.59 -30.93
CA SER A 46 13.40 -21.53 -30.20
C SER A 46 13.99 -22.94 -30.33
N SER A 47 15.02 -23.06 -31.11
CA SER A 47 15.94 -24.19 -31.01
C SER A 47 16.79 -23.96 -29.75
N SER A 48 16.13 -23.79 -28.64
CA SER A 48 16.68 -24.06 -27.33
C SER A 48 16.37 -25.54 -27.07
N ASP A 49 17.26 -26.40 -27.58
CA ASP A 49 17.47 -27.67 -26.87
C ASP A 49 17.51 -27.34 -25.38
N PRO A 50 16.69 -28.02 -24.53
CA PRO A 50 16.76 -27.85 -23.09
C PRO A 50 18.19 -28.13 -22.53
N ALA A 51 19.08 -28.70 -23.35
CA ALA A 51 20.47 -29.02 -23.02
C ALA A 51 21.47 -27.87 -23.23
N SER A 52 21.09 -26.70 -23.78
CA SER A 52 22.04 -25.62 -24.10
C SER A 52 21.79 -24.27 -23.35
N VAL A 53 20.91 -24.23 -22.38
CA VAL A 53 20.94 -23.18 -21.36
C VAL A 53 22.13 -23.52 -20.45
N PRO A 54 23.14 -22.66 -20.28
CA PRO A 54 24.10 -22.83 -19.19
C PRO A 54 23.28 -22.70 -17.90
N GLY A 55 22.77 -23.82 -17.42
CA GLY A 55 22.16 -23.90 -16.12
C GLY A 55 23.20 -23.42 -15.14
N SER A 56 22.88 -22.46 -14.29
CA SER A 56 23.58 -22.26 -13.04
C SER A 56 23.77 -23.66 -12.47
N GLY A 57 25.03 -24.10 -12.35
CA GLY A 57 25.37 -25.50 -12.02
C GLY A 57 25.00 -25.90 -10.59
N HIS A 58 23.84 -25.44 -10.12
CA HIS A 58 23.30 -25.81 -8.82
C HIS A 58 22.77 -27.24 -8.89
N LYS A 59 23.48 -28.14 -8.22
CA LYS A 59 23.00 -29.50 -7.97
C LYS A 59 21.89 -29.44 -6.92
N PRO A 60 20.92 -30.38 -6.98
CA PRO A 60 19.95 -30.52 -5.90
C PRO A 60 20.69 -30.66 -4.56
N THR A 61 20.41 -29.76 -3.61
CA THR A 61 21.03 -29.74 -2.29
C THR A 61 19.97 -30.16 -1.26
N PRO A 62 20.28 -31.09 -0.35
CA PRO A 62 19.40 -31.47 0.74
C PRO A 62 19.03 -30.24 1.57
N LEU A 63 17.75 -30.12 1.98
CA LEU A 63 17.26 -28.97 2.76
C LEU A 63 18.07 -28.77 4.06
N ALA A 64 18.53 -29.84 4.67
CA ALA A 64 19.34 -29.81 5.90
C ALA A 64 20.73 -29.19 5.71
N GLU A 65 21.25 -29.15 4.49
CA GLU A 65 22.56 -28.57 4.15
C GLU A 65 22.45 -27.10 3.73
N ILE A 66 21.22 -26.56 3.60
CA ILE A 66 21.01 -25.16 3.26
C ILE A 66 21.09 -24.34 4.54
N ASP A 67 22.11 -23.47 4.60
CA ASP A 67 22.23 -22.52 5.69
C ASP A 67 21.14 -21.44 5.57
N SER A 68 20.16 -21.49 6.46
CA SER A 68 19.07 -20.52 6.56
C SER A 68 19.38 -19.37 7.54
N ALA A 69 20.55 -19.40 8.19
CA ALA A 69 20.85 -18.53 9.32
C ALA A 69 21.08 -17.05 8.92
N HIS A 70 21.34 -16.74 7.64
CA HIS A 70 21.66 -15.38 7.21
C HIS A 70 21.08 -15.03 5.84
N GLU A 71 19.77 -14.77 5.78
CA GLU A 71 19.22 -13.99 4.68
C GLU A 71 19.76 -12.55 4.80
N ARG A 72 20.75 -12.20 3.96
CA ARG A 72 21.34 -10.86 3.98
C ARG A 72 20.31 -9.83 3.54
N ARG A 73 20.09 -8.84 4.40
CA ARG A 73 19.20 -7.72 4.15
C ARG A 73 20.00 -6.44 4.07
N MET A 74 19.78 -5.68 3.01
CA MET A 74 20.41 -4.39 2.77
C MET A 74 19.50 -3.31 3.31
N SER A 75 19.96 -2.50 4.26
CA SER A 75 19.25 -1.30 4.70
C SER A 75 19.28 -0.23 3.62
N LEU A 76 18.16 0.43 3.41
CA LEU A 76 18.00 1.54 2.47
C LEU A 76 18.15 2.90 3.14
N ASN A 77 18.64 2.95 4.39
CA ASN A 77 18.73 4.16 5.22
C ASN A 77 17.41 4.94 5.28
N ASN A 78 16.30 4.20 5.30
CA ASN A 78 14.95 4.71 5.46
C ASN A 78 14.17 3.71 6.30
N ALA A 79 13.87 4.07 7.55
CA ALA A 79 13.30 3.15 8.53
C ALA A 79 11.91 2.64 8.11
N GLU A 80 11.11 3.45 7.45
CA GLU A 80 9.79 3.07 6.95
C GLU A 80 9.89 2.08 5.77
N LEU A 81 10.85 2.29 4.85
CA LEU A 81 11.10 1.35 3.75
C LEU A 81 11.67 0.03 4.27
N ASP A 82 12.66 0.08 5.15
CA ASP A 82 13.25 -1.13 5.71
C ASP A 82 12.19 -1.95 6.46
N ARG A 83 11.32 -1.28 7.23
CA ARG A 83 10.24 -1.93 7.96
C ARG A 83 9.24 -2.62 7.03
N ILE A 84 8.75 -1.93 5.98
CA ILE A 84 7.76 -2.51 5.06
C ILE A 84 8.35 -3.66 4.23
N LEU A 85 9.66 -3.67 4.01
CA LEU A 85 10.39 -4.75 3.36
C LEU A 85 10.68 -5.93 4.31
N GLY A 86 10.40 -5.77 5.62
CA GLY A 86 10.64 -6.80 6.64
C GLY A 86 12.06 -6.76 7.22
N GLY A 87 12.69 -5.57 7.23
CA GLY A 87 14.02 -5.32 7.79
C GLY A 87 15.08 -4.98 6.74
N GLY A 88 14.66 -4.64 5.51
CA GLY A 88 15.54 -4.26 4.42
C GLY A 88 15.36 -5.07 3.14
N LEU A 89 16.10 -4.72 2.11
CA LEU A 89 16.05 -5.33 0.79
C LEU A 89 16.83 -6.65 0.77
N VAL A 90 16.18 -7.74 0.34
CA VAL A 90 16.79 -9.07 0.30
C VAL A 90 17.64 -9.24 -0.97
N GLU A 91 18.82 -9.85 -0.85
CA GLU A 91 19.69 -10.18 -2.00
C GLU A 91 18.93 -11.01 -3.05
N GLY A 92 19.09 -10.66 -4.33
CA GLY A 92 18.46 -11.35 -5.43
C GLY A 92 16.94 -11.24 -5.47
N SER A 93 16.35 -10.29 -4.74
CA SER A 93 14.91 -10.03 -4.77
C SER A 93 14.52 -9.10 -5.93
N LEU A 94 13.29 -9.29 -6.43
CA LEU A 94 12.64 -8.37 -7.37
C LEU A 94 11.45 -7.71 -6.67
N VAL A 95 11.55 -6.39 -6.44
CA VAL A 95 10.54 -5.58 -5.75
C VAL A 95 9.84 -4.69 -6.77
N LEU A 96 8.52 -4.75 -6.84
CA LEU A 96 7.70 -3.86 -7.66
C LEU A 96 7.14 -2.73 -6.78
N ILE A 97 7.39 -1.48 -7.19
CA ILE A 97 6.73 -0.29 -6.63
C ILE A 97 5.69 0.20 -7.63
N GLY A 98 4.42 -0.03 -7.33
CA GLY A 98 3.28 0.35 -8.15
C GLY A 98 2.56 1.60 -7.60
N GLY A 99 1.84 2.34 -8.46
CA GLY A 99 1.04 3.50 -8.04
C GLY A 99 0.66 4.39 -9.23
N GLU A 100 -0.26 5.35 -9.00
CA GLU A 100 -0.68 6.30 -10.02
C GLU A 100 0.51 7.14 -10.55
N PRO A 101 0.46 7.62 -11.80
CA PRO A 101 1.42 8.59 -12.31
C PRO A 101 1.49 9.83 -11.40
N GLY A 102 2.70 10.34 -11.15
CA GLY A 102 2.90 11.54 -10.32
C GLY A 102 2.81 11.32 -8.81
N ILE A 103 2.53 10.10 -8.31
CA ILE A 103 2.37 9.81 -6.88
C ILE A 103 3.68 9.93 -6.08
N GLY A 104 4.85 9.84 -6.72
CA GLY A 104 6.16 9.93 -6.06
C GLY A 104 7.06 8.69 -6.19
N LYS A 105 6.69 7.67 -6.98
CA LYS A 105 7.47 6.43 -7.14
C LYS A 105 8.93 6.68 -7.55
N SER A 106 9.14 7.41 -8.64
CA SER A 106 10.48 7.75 -9.14
C SER A 106 11.26 8.64 -8.18
N THR A 107 10.55 9.46 -7.38
CA THR A 107 11.19 10.28 -6.33
C THR A 107 11.71 9.39 -5.21
N LEU A 108 10.88 8.48 -4.68
CA LEU A 108 11.30 7.55 -3.63
C LEU A 108 12.46 6.67 -4.11
N SER A 109 12.34 6.12 -5.31
CA SER A 109 13.36 5.21 -5.85
C SER A 109 14.69 5.89 -6.12
N LEU A 110 14.69 7.19 -6.46
CA LEU A 110 15.90 7.99 -6.59
C LEU A 110 16.48 8.40 -5.23
N GLN A 111 15.64 8.59 -4.21
CA GLN A 111 16.12 8.90 -2.85
C GLN A 111 16.91 7.74 -2.23
N ILE A 112 16.64 6.50 -2.62
CA ILE A 112 17.37 5.33 -2.11
C ILE A 112 18.88 5.46 -2.36
N PRO A 113 19.38 5.56 -3.62
CA PRO A 113 20.80 5.72 -3.85
C PRO A 113 21.39 7.02 -3.27
N LEU A 114 20.59 8.10 -3.19
CA LEU A 114 21.06 9.37 -2.61
C LEU A 114 21.25 9.30 -1.08
N ASN A 115 20.50 8.43 -0.42
CA ASN A 115 20.63 8.18 1.03
C ASN A 115 21.63 7.07 1.34
N CYS A 116 22.04 6.27 0.33
CA CYS A 116 22.96 5.14 0.46
C CYS A 116 24.15 5.29 -0.50
N PRO A 117 25.00 6.33 -0.38
CA PRO A 117 26.07 6.60 -1.35
C PRO A 117 27.15 5.51 -1.39
N SER A 118 27.24 4.67 -0.36
CA SER A 118 28.13 3.51 -0.33
C SER A 118 27.67 2.37 -1.25
N LEU A 119 26.40 2.35 -1.66
CA LEU A 119 25.87 1.37 -2.58
C LEU A 119 26.09 1.79 -4.02
N LYS A 120 26.71 0.94 -4.80
CA LYS A 120 26.84 1.11 -6.24
C LYS A 120 25.49 0.81 -6.90
N THR A 121 24.70 1.83 -7.17
CA THR A 121 23.34 1.68 -7.72
C THR A 121 23.31 1.99 -9.21
N LEU A 122 22.80 1.06 -10.01
CA LEU A 122 22.47 1.28 -11.42
C LEU A 122 21.01 1.73 -11.55
N TYR A 123 20.79 3.01 -11.85
CA TYR A 123 19.46 3.58 -12.08
C TYR A 123 19.17 3.64 -13.58
N VAL A 124 18.36 2.71 -14.06
CA VAL A 124 17.93 2.62 -15.46
C VAL A 124 16.65 3.43 -15.65
N THR A 125 16.65 4.33 -16.63
CA THR A 125 15.47 5.14 -16.96
C THR A 125 15.14 5.05 -18.45
N GLY A 126 13.86 4.79 -18.75
CA GLY A 126 13.32 4.83 -20.10
C GLY A 126 12.39 6.02 -20.35
N GLU A 127 12.05 6.80 -19.31
CA GLU A 127 11.13 7.94 -19.41
C GLU A 127 11.86 9.28 -19.37
N GLU A 128 12.94 9.38 -18.61
CA GLU A 128 13.66 10.62 -18.38
C GLU A 128 15.10 10.55 -18.93
N SER A 129 15.59 11.66 -19.40
CA SER A 129 17.02 11.79 -19.74
C SER A 129 17.87 11.85 -18.46
N ALA A 130 19.13 11.46 -18.55
CA ALA A 130 20.09 11.56 -17.44
C ALA A 130 20.15 12.98 -16.85
N LYS A 131 20.00 14.03 -17.67
CA LYS A 131 19.97 15.42 -17.23
C LYS A 131 18.74 15.73 -16.36
N GLN A 132 17.56 15.20 -16.72
CA GLN A 132 16.34 15.39 -15.92
C GLN A 132 16.43 14.67 -14.57
N VAL A 133 16.96 13.43 -14.57
CA VAL A 133 17.22 12.70 -13.32
C VAL A 133 18.20 13.46 -12.43
N LYS A 134 19.29 14.02 -13.00
CA LYS A 134 20.26 14.85 -12.24
C LYS A 134 19.61 16.10 -11.64
N LEU A 135 18.74 16.80 -12.38
CA LEU A 135 18.01 17.95 -11.86
C LEU A 135 17.08 17.56 -10.71
N ARG A 136 16.44 16.40 -10.80
CA ARG A 136 15.61 15.86 -9.70
C ARG A 136 16.47 15.51 -8.49
N ALA A 137 17.60 14.81 -8.68
CA ALA A 137 18.55 14.50 -7.62
C ALA A 137 19.04 15.76 -6.89
N ALA A 138 19.40 16.80 -7.63
CA ALA A 138 19.84 18.08 -7.06
C ALA A 138 18.75 18.77 -6.20
N ARG A 139 17.49 18.63 -6.58
CA ARG A 139 16.35 19.15 -5.79
C ARG A 139 16.10 18.34 -4.52
N ILE A 140 16.23 17.02 -4.58
CA ILE A 140 16.08 16.12 -3.44
C ILE A 140 17.22 16.36 -2.45
N GLY A 141 18.46 16.52 -2.94
CA GLY A 141 19.67 16.57 -2.15
C GLY A 141 20.18 15.16 -1.82
N GLY A 142 21.25 15.07 -1.03
CA GLY A 142 21.94 13.84 -0.71
C GLY A 142 23.25 13.68 -1.51
N ASP A 143 23.90 12.54 -1.36
CA ASP A 143 25.16 12.22 -2.05
C ASP A 143 24.88 11.28 -3.23
N ASP A 144 25.18 11.73 -4.44
CA ASP A 144 24.92 10.98 -5.66
C ASP A 144 26.15 10.18 -6.17
N SER A 145 27.23 10.11 -5.42
CA SER A 145 28.48 9.45 -5.80
C SER A 145 28.33 7.95 -6.14
N GLY A 146 27.40 7.26 -5.47
CA GLY A 146 27.10 5.84 -5.72
C GLY A 146 26.05 5.58 -6.82
N CYS A 147 25.45 6.63 -7.40
CA CYS A 147 24.33 6.49 -8.34
C CYS A 147 24.76 6.65 -9.80
N TYR A 148 24.64 5.59 -10.58
CA TYR A 148 24.97 5.55 -12.02
C TYR A 148 23.69 5.54 -12.84
N ILE A 149 23.51 6.57 -13.69
CA ILE A 149 22.31 6.70 -14.54
C ILE A 149 22.56 6.06 -15.89
N TYR A 150 21.64 5.21 -16.32
CA TYR A 150 21.64 4.57 -17.61
C TYR A 150 20.33 4.81 -18.36
N SER A 151 20.34 5.70 -19.36
CA SER A 151 19.16 5.97 -20.19
C SER A 151 19.10 4.95 -21.33
N GLU A 152 18.41 3.85 -21.11
CA GLU A 152 18.26 2.72 -22.03
C GLU A 152 16.89 2.05 -21.82
N THR A 153 16.35 1.48 -22.88
CA THR A 153 15.06 0.77 -22.87
C THR A 153 15.14 -0.68 -23.33
N LEU A 154 16.26 -1.04 -24.00
CA LEU A 154 16.48 -2.40 -24.50
C LEU A 154 17.04 -3.29 -23.39
N MET A 155 16.27 -4.29 -22.98
CA MET A 155 16.59 -5.16 -21.84
C MET A 155 17.89 -5.93 -21.99
N GLU A 156 18.24 -6.36 -23.20
CA GLU A 156 19.48 -7.08 -23.49
C GLU A 156 20.70 -6.22 -23.20
N ASN A 157 20.67 -4.91 -23.55
CA ASN A 157 21.73 -3.95 -23.23
C ASN A 157 21.80 -3.70 -21.73
N ILE A 158 20.66 -3.51 -21.07
CA ILE A 158 20.57 -3.26 -19.63
C ILE A 158 21.18 -4.42 -18.85
N ILE A 159 20.79 -5.66 -19.15
CA ILE A 159 21.32 -6.84 -18.47
C ILE A 159 22.82 -7.03 -18.76
N SER A 160 23.25 -6.79 -20.00
CA SER A 160 24.67 -6.89 -20.37
C SER A 160 25.52 -5.90 -19.57
N GLU A 161 25.08 -4.65 -19.46
CA GLU A 161 25.81 -3.62 -18.73
C GLU A 161 25.75 -3.85 -17.20
N ALA A 162 24.62 -4.26 -16.67
CA ALA A 162 24.47 -4.63 -15.26
C ALA A 162 25.41 -5.79 -14.87
N ARG A 163 25.57 -6.81 -15.73
CA ARG A 163 26.51 -7.92 -15.49
C ARG A 163 27.98 -7.47 -15.51
N LYS A 164 28.36 -6.51 -16.34
CA LYS A 164 29.72 -5.94 -16.36
C LYS A 164 29.96 -5.06 -15.12
N MET A 165 28.99 -4.26 -14.79
CA MET A 165 29.09 -3.30 -13.70
C MET A 165 29.03 -3.98 -12.32
N MET A 166 28.25 -5.07 -12.18
CA MET A 166 27.91 -5.72 -10.91
C MET A 166 27.52 -4.70 -9.83
N PRO A 167 26.35 -4.04 -9.98
CA PRO A 167 25.87 -3.09 -8.98
C PRO A 167 25.40 -3.82 -7.71
N ASP A 168 25.38 -3.11 -6.56
CA ASP A 168 24.76 -3.60 -5.32
C ASP A 168 23.23 -3.51 -5.38
N LEU A 169 22.70 -2.58 -6.18
CA LEU A 169 21.27 -2.36 -6.39
C LEU A 169 21.00 -1.94 -7.85
N MET A 170 19.94 -2.46 -8.44
CA MET A 170 19.42 -1.94 -9.72
C MET A 170 18.03 -1.37 -9.55
N VAL A 171 17.78 -0.19 -10.09
CA VAL A 171 16.46 0.45 -10.18
C VAL A 171 16.07 0.56 -11.64
N VAL A 172 14.83 0.18 -11.99
CA VAL A 172 14.30 0.28 -13.38
C VAL A 172 13.05 1.14 -13.38
N ASP A 173 13.10 2.31 -14.04
CA ASP A 173 12.05 3.33 -14.11
C ASP A 173 11.69 3.66 -15.56
N SER A 174 10.62 3.12 -16.14
CA SER A 174 9.61 2.19 -15.61
C SER A 174 9.52 0.93 -16.47
N VAL A 175 8.88 -0.13 -15.96
CA VAL A 175 8.68 -1.39 -16.70
C VAL A 175 7.93 -1.21 -18.02
N GLN A 176 7.08 -0.17 -18.10
CA GLN A 176 6.25 0.10 -19.29
C GLN A 176 7.08 0.59 -20.50
N THR A 177 8.23 1.19 -20.27
CA THR A 177 9.10 1.69 -21.35
C THR A 177 10.13 0.67 -21.80
N MET A 178 10.37 -0.37 -21.00
CA MET A 178 11.33 -1.42 -21.31
C MET A 178 10.79 -2.40 -22.34
N PHE A 179 11.67 -2.92 -23.18
CA PHE A 179 11.32 -3.95 -24.16
C PHE A 179 12.48 -4.90 -24.42
N SER A 180 12.15 -6.11 -24.86
CA SER A 180 13.09 -7.12 -25.35
C SER A 180 12.88 -7.36 -26.85
N GLN A 181 13.96 -7.52 -27.59
CA GLN A 181 13.93 -7.88 -29.01
C GLN A 181 13.44 -9.32 -29.24
N ASN A 182 13.41 -10.14 -28.21
CA ASN A 182 12.94 -11.53 -28.28
C ASN A 182 11.42 -11.63 -28.41
N VAL A 183 10.70 -10.52 -28.22
CA VAL A 183 9.23 -10.45 -28.24
C VAL A 183 8.77 -9.40 -29.24
N GLU A 184 8.04 -9.83 -30.27
CA GLU A 184 7.53 -8.96 -31.34
C GLU A 184 6.21 -8.26 -30.93
N SER A 185 6.19 -7.59 -29.79
CA SER A 185 5.06 -6.75 -29.37
C SER A 185 5.54 -5.37 -28.96
N SER A 186 4.65 -4.38 -28.99
CA SER A 186 5.01 -2.99 -28.67
C SER A 186 5.46 -2.85 -27.22
N PRO A 187 6.42 -1.94 -26.91
CA PRO A 187 6.75 -1.56 -25.53
C PRO A 187 5.48 -1.23 -24.74
N GLY A 188 5.44 -1.63 -23.48
CA GLY A 188 4.26 -1.43 -22.62
C GLY A 188 3.14 -2.44 -22.82
N SER A 189 3.21 -3.34 -23.82
CA SER A 189 2.29 -4.47 -23.93
C SER A 189 2.47 -5.46 -22.78
N VAL A 190 1.41 -6.22 -22.47
CA VAL A 190 1.42 -7.23 -21.41
C VAL A 190 2.53 -8.26 -21.61
N THR A 191 2.78 -8.65 -22.86
CA THR A 191 3.81 -9.63 -23.21
C THR A 191 5.21 -9.09 -22.98
N GLN A 192 5.48 -7.83 -23.37
CA GLN A 192 6.77 -7.16 -23.11
C GLN A 192 7.01 -6.97 -21.60
N ILE A 193 5.99 -6.53 -20.87
CA ILE A 193 6.08 -6.35 -19.40
C ILE A 193 6.41 -7.67 -18.70
N LYS A 194 5.79 -8.79 -19.10
CA LYS A 194 6.10 -10.12 -18.57
C LYS A 194 7.53 -10.55 -18.86
N GLU A 195 7.96 -10.39 -20.11
CA GLU A 195 9.32 -10.78 -20.52
C GLU A 195 10.36 -9.97 -19.78
N THR A 196 10.19 -8.64 -19.73
CA THR A 196 11.05 -7.71 -18.98
C THR A 196 11.18 -8.15 -17.52
N ALA A 197 10.06 -8.36 -16.84
CA ALA A 197 10.07 -8.79 -15.43
C ALA A 197 10.73 -10.17 -15.25
N SER A 198 10.53 -11.10 -16.18
CA SER A 198 11.15 -12.43 -16.14
C SER A 198 12.66 -12.35 -16.34
N MET A 199 13.14 -11.48 -17.24
CA MET A 199 14.56 -11.23 -17.45
C MET A 199 15.21 -10.61 -16.20
N LEU A 200 14.56 -9.63 -15.57
CA LEU A 200 15.03 -8.99 -14.34
C LEU A 200 15.04 -9.96 -13.17
N LEU A 201 14.00 -10.79 -13.01
CA LEU A 201 13.96 -11.82 -11.96
C LEU A 201 15.11 -12.82 -12.13
N ARG A 202 15.35 -13.29 -13.37
CA ARG A 202 16.45 -14.20 -13.67
C ARG A 202 17.79 -13.55 -13.32
N PHE A 203 18.01 -12.31 -13.77
CA PHE A 203 19.22 -11.56 -13.45
C PHE A 203 19.43 -11.46 -11.93
N ALA A 204 18.39 -11.04 -11.17
CA ALA A 204 18.46 -10.92 -9.73
C ALA A 204 18.83 -12.24 -9.06
N LYS A 205 18.17 -13.35 -9.42
CA LYS A 205 18.43 -14.67 -8.82
C LYS A 205 19.80 -15.25 -9.18
N GLU A 206 20.32 -14.97 -10.39
CA GLU A 206 21.65 -15.45 -10.82
C GLU A 206 22.81 -14.66 -10.23
N THR A 207 22.62 -13.36 -10.01
CA THR A 207 23.70 -12.45 -9.57
C THR A 207 23.66 -12.10 -8.09
N GLY A 208 22.52 -12.33 -7.42
CA GLY A 208 22.27 -11.86 -6.06
C GLY A 208 21.92 -10.36 -5.98
N VAL A 209 21.99 -9.63 -7.09
CA VAL A 209 21.68 -8.20 -7.13
C VAL A 209 20.17 -7.96 -6.97
N PRO A 210 19.72 -7.25 -5.93
CA PRO A 210 18.31 -6.90 -5.81
C PRO A 210 17.90 -5.86 -6.87
N VAL A 211 16.65 -5.96 -7.31
CA VAL A 211 16.09 -5.07 -8.34
C VAL A 211 14.81 -4.41 -7.84
N ILE A 212 14.74 -3.09 -7.92
CA ILE A 212 13.53 -2.31 -7.71
C ILE A 212 12.97 -1.93 -9.08
N LEU A 213 11.75 -2.39 -9.36
CA LEU A 213 11.01 -2.17 -10.59
C LEU A 213 9.89 -1.18 -10.35
N ILE A 214 9.82 -0.09 -11.11
CA ILE A 214 8.73 0.88 -11.02
C ILE A 214 7.67 0.54 -12.06
N GLY A 215 6.39 0.57 -11.63
CA GLY A 215 5.23 0.34 -12.48
C GLY A 215 4.12 1.36 -12.27
N HIS A 216 3.36 1.67 -13.33
CA HIS A 216 2.18 2.53 -13.23
C HIS A 216 0.92 1.70 -13.03
N ILE A 217 0.01 2.19 -12.17
CA ILE A 217 -1.33 1.61 -11.93
C ILE A 217 -2.35 2.45 -12.73
N THR A 218 -3.35 1.82 -13.36
CA THR A 218 -4.46 2.54 -13.97
C THR A 218 -5.41 3.11 -12.92
N LYS A 219 -6.21 4.15 -13.28
CA LYS A 219 -7.20 4.80 -12.41
C LYS A 219 -8.26 3.86 -11.82
N GLU A 220 -8.41 2.65 -12.36
CA GLU A 220 -9.32 1.62 -11.86
C GLU A 220 -8.73 0.78 -10.72
N GLY A 221 -7.56 1.17 -10.18
CA GLY A 221 -6.89 0.47 -9.09
C GLY A 221 -6.27 -0.87 -9.48
N SER A 222 -6.39 -1.25 -10.75
CA SER A 222 -5.66 -2.37 -11.31
C SER A 222 -4.39 -1.83 -11.94
N ILE A 223 -3.23 -2.35 -11.57
CA ILE A 223 -1.96 -2.06 -12.24
C ILE A 223 -2.16 -2.45 -13.73
N ALA A 224 -1.96 -1.59 -14.74
CA ALA A 224 -1.98 -1.98 -16.14
C ALA A 224 -0.83 -2.98 -16.39
N GLY A 225 -1.18 -4.24 -16.54
CA GLY A 225 -0.26 -5.35 -16.61
C GLY A 225 0.21 -5.97 -15.28
N PRO A 226 -0.40 -5.80 -14.12
CA PRO A 226 0.24 -6.04 -12.84
C PRO A 226 -0.29 -7.15 -11.95
N LYS A 227 -1.51 -7.62 -12.09
CA LYS A 227 -1.83 -8.95 -11.52
C LYS A 227 -0.89 -10.02 -12.07
N ILE A 228 -0.37 -9.80 -13.26
CA ILE A 228 0.64 -10.65 -13.90
C ILE A 228 2.00 -10.49 -13.24
N LEU A 229 2.43 -9.26 -12.96
CA LEU A 229 3.69 -8.98 -12.28
C LEU A 229 3.68 -9.44 -10.83
N GLU A 230 2.54 -9.36 -10.14
CA GLU A 230 2.41 -9.87 -8.77
C GLU A 230 2.82 -11.34 -8.62
N HIS A 231 2.58 -12.15 -9.65
CA HIS A 231 3.01 -13.56 -9.63
C HIS A 231 4.51 -13.74 -9.88
N ILE A 232 5.13 -12.83 -10.62
CA ILE A 232 6.53 -12.90 -11.03
C ILE A 232 7.45 -12.34 -9.91
N VAL A 233 7.11 -11.16 -9.38
CA VAL A 233 7.96 -10.47 -8.40
C VAL A 233 7.87 -11.07 -6.99
N ASP A 234 8.88 -10.84 -6.17
CA ASP A 234 8.92 -11.33 -4.78
C ASP A 234 8.13 -10.42 -3.83
N VAL A 235 8.18 -9.10 -4.06
CA VAL A 235 7.52 -8.08 -3.23
C VAL A 235 6.74 -7.11 -4.13
N VAL A 236 5.54 -6.73 -3.72
CA VAL A 236 4.72 -5.68 -4.34
C VAL A 236 4.40 -4.63 -3.30
N LEU A 237 4.88 -3.43 -3.53
CA LEU A 237 4.58 -2.24 -2.76
C LEU A 237 3.69 -1.32 -3.60
N GLN A 238 2.57 -0.88 -3.04
CA GLN A 238 1.62 -0.01 -3.71
C GLN A 238 1.59 1.37 -3.06
N PHE A 239 1.84 2.40 -3.86
CA PHE A 239 1.62 3.78 -3.45
C PHE A 239 0.16 4.18 -3.58
N GLU A 240 -0.35 4.81 -2.54
CA GLU A 240 -1.67 5.45 -2.48
C GLU A 240 -1.49 6.91 -2.04
N GLY A 241 -2.23 7.83 -2.62
CA GLY A 241 -2.25 9.23 -2.19
C GLY A 241 -3.40 9.50 -1.22
N ASP A 242 -3.22 10.48 -0.34
CA ASP A 242 -4.33 11.04 0.41
C ASP A 242 -5.12 12.05 -0.44
N ASN A 243 -6.37 12.34 -0.07
CA ASN A 243 -7.23 13.28 -0.80
C ASN A 243 -6.72 14.73 -0.79
N ARG A 244 -5.78 15.08 0.11
CA ARG A 244 -5.18 16.42 0.24
C ARG A 244 -3.86 16.54 -0.52
N GLY A 245 -3.31 15.42 -1.01
CA GLY A 245 -2.07 15.38 -1.78
C GLY A 245 -0.78 15.58 -0.98
N THR A 246 -0.86 15.67 0.34
CA THR A 246 0.31 15.91 1.21
C THR A 246 1.02 14.62 1.58
N TYR A 247 0.26 13.56 1.86
CA TYR A 247 0.79 12.30 2.34
C TYR A 247 0.74 11.22 1.28
N ARG A 248 1.64 10.27 1.42
CA ARG A 248 1.73 9.08 0.57
C ARG A 248 1.80 7.86 1.46
N LEU A 249 0.92 6.93 1.20
CA LEU A 249 0.86 5.63 1.85
C LEU A 249 1.54 4.61 0.95
N LEU A 250 2.46 3.83 1.48
CA LEU A 250 3.07 2.72 0.78
C LEU A 250 2.66 1.42 1.47
N ARG A 251 1.87 0.60 0.78
CA ARG A 251 1.31 -0.65 1.27
C ARG A 251 2.07 -1.84 0.74
N SER A 252 2.31 -2.83 1.59
CA SER A 252 2.78 -4.15 1.16
C SER A 252 1.58 -4.99 0.72
N ILE A 253 1.45 -5.22 -0.60
CA ILE A 253 0.39 -6.06 -1.18
C ILE A 253 0.83 -7.53 -1.23
N LYS A 254 2.13 -7.74 -1.47
CA LYS A 254 2.78 -9.04 -1.48
C LYS A 254 4.19 -8.91 -0.90
N ASN A 255 4.58 -9.80 -0.02
CA ASN A 255 5.94 -9.86 0.49
C ASN A 255 6.30 -11.31 0.85
N ARG A 256 7.27 -11.90 0.14
CA ARG A 256 7.76 -13.26 0.42
C ARG A 256 8.73 -13.31 1.61
N PHE A 257 9.23 -12.15 2.02
CA PHE A 257 10.29 -12.02 3.03
C PHE A 257 9.81 -11.36 4.32
N GLY A 258 8.53 -10.98 4.38
CA GLY A 258 7.97 -10.29 5.53
C GLY A 258 6.44 -10.24 5.50
N SER A 259 5.87 -9.43 6.39
CA SER A 259 4.42 -9.25 6.49
C SER A 259 3.86 -8.49 5.28
N THR A 260 2.68 -8.90 4.80
CA THR A 260 1.87 -8.15 3.83
C THR A 260 0.96 -7.12 4.51
N SER A 261 0.96 -7.08 5.84
CA SER A 261 0.12 -6.18 6.64
C SER A 261 0.89 -4.94 7.11
N GLU A 262 1.92 -4.52 6.36
CA GLU A 262 2.73 -3.35 6.70
C GLU A 262 2.35 -2.14 5.85
N LEU A 263 2.34 -0.97 6.50
CA LEU A 263 2.06 0.33 5.92
C LEU A 263 3.17 1.31 6.28
N ALA A 264 3.81 1.93 5.28
CA ALA A 264 4.72 3.04 5.48
C ALA A 264 4.04 4.36 5.09
N VAL A 265 4.29 5.41 5.85
CA VAL A 265 3.72 6.74 5.61
C VAL A 265 4.83 7.72 5.28
N PHE A 266 4.65 8.47 4.19
CA PHE A 266 5.57 9.51 3.76
C PHE A 266 4.84 10.84 3.59
N GLU A 267 5.52 11.93 3.86
CA GLU A 267 5.07 13.28 3.53
C GLU A 267 5.77 13.76 2.25
N MET A 268 4.99 14.29 1.31
CA MET A 268 5.54 14.89 0.10
C MET A 268 6.00 16.32 0.42
N THR A 269 7.30 16.57 0.29
CA THR A 269 7.90 17.88 0.53
C THR A 269 8.55 18.44 -0.74
N GLY A 270 8.95 19.69 -0.74
CA GLY A 270 9.73 20.28 -1.84
C GLY A 270 11.08 19.59 -2.09
N LYS A 271 11.61 18.85 -1.10
CA LYS A 271 12.87 18.09 -1.17
C LYS A 271 12.66 16.58 -1.37
N GLY A 272 11.45 16.14 -1.71
CA GLY A 272 11.12 14.74 -1.91
C GLY A 272 10.22 14.17 -0.80
N LEU A 273 10.26 12.86 -0.61
CA LEU A 273 9.47 12.14 0.36
C LEU A 273 10.21 12.04 1.70
N ARG A 274 9.58 12.51 2.75
CA ARG A 274 10.05 12.40 4.13
C ARG A 274 9.26 11.29 4.83
N GLU A 275 9.95 10.37 5.49
CA GLU A 275 9.30 9.35 6.31
C GLU A 275 8.56 9.95 7.50
N VAL A 276 7.40 9.39 7.81
CA VAL A 276 6.58 9.77 8.97
C VAL A 276 6.61 8.62 9.97
N SER A 277 7.45 8.76 10.98
CA SER A 277 7.61 7.75 12.03
C SER A 277 6.37 7.60 12.91
N ASN A 278 5.64 8.70 13.12
CA ASN A 278 4.42 8.72 13.91
C ASN A 278 3.22 9.30 13.11
N PRO A 279 2.47 8.47 12.37
CA PRO A 279 1.29 8.92 11.65
C PRO A 279 0.19 9.51 12.54
N SER A 280 0.11 9.09 13.80
CA SER A 280 -0.90 9.57 14.74
C SER A 280 -0.80 11.07 14.98
N GLU A 281 0.41 11.65 15.00
CA GLU A 281 0.60 13.10 15.16
C GLU A 281 -0.04 13.92 14.03
N MET A 282 -0.18 13.33 12.86
CA MET A 282 -0.82 13.95 11.69
C MET A 282 -2.33 13.77 11.68
N LEU A 283 -2.78 12.61 12.17
CA LEU A 283 -4.16 12.15 12.07
C LEU A 283 -5.01 12.55 13.28
N VAL A 284 -4.35 13.10 14.28
CA VAL A 284 -4.98 13.68 15.48
C VAL A 284 -4.45 15.10 15.66
N PRO A 285 -5.06 16.09 14.99
CA PRO A 285 -4.68 17.49 15.18
C PRO A 285 -4.90 17.91 16.63
N MET A 286 -4.00 18.75 17.16
CA MET A 286 -4.26 19.41 18.45
C MET A 286 -5.40 20.40 18.27
N HIS A 287 -6.52 20.16 18.93
CA HIS A 287 -7.63 21.11 19.00
C HIS A 287 -7.60 21.84 20.35
N GLU A 288 -8.08 23.08 20.34
CA GLU A 288 -8.52 23.72 21.57
C GLU A 288 -9.67 22.89 22.16
N GLU A 289 -9.74 22.80 23.51
CA GLU A 289 -10.77 22.01 24.20
C GLU A 289 -12.17 22.51 23.84
N GLY A 290 -13.12 21.60 23.71
CA GLY A 290 -14.53 21.93 23.64
C GLY A 290 -15.22 21.75 22.29
N LEU A 291 -14.63 21.07 21.31
CA LEU A 291 -15.30 20.77 20.05
C LEU A 291 -16.23 19.56 20.18
N SER A 292 -17.53 19.77 19.91
CA SER A 292 -18.48 18.65 19.75
C SER A 292 -18.33 17.97 18.40
N GLY A 293 -18.71 16.70 18.32
CA GLY A 293 -18.62 15.92 17.10
C GLY A 293 -17.25 15.32 16.78
N VAL A 294 -16.31 15.37 17.72
CA VAL A 294 -14.96 14.85 17.56
C VAL A 294 -14.72 13.67 18.50
N ALA A 295 -14.15 12.59 17.98
CA ALA A 295 -13.70 11.44 18.75
C ALA A 295 -12.43 10.85 18.13
N VAL A 296 -11.61 10.17 18.93
CA VAL A 296 -10.36 9.56 18.45
C VAL A 296 -10.44 8.04 18.52
N SER A 297 -10.14 7.37 17.42
CA SER A 297 -10.07 5.91 17.34
C SER A 297 -8.63 5.41 17.40
N ALA A 298 -8.39 4.40 18.24
CA ALA A 298 -7.18 3.61 18.19
C ALA A 298 -7.37 2.45 17.21
N MET A 299 -6.92 2.64 15.97
CA MET A 299 -7.08 1.68 14.87
C MET A 299 -5.80 0.91 14.55
N LEU A 300 -5.95 -0.14 13.76
CA LEU A 300 -4.85 -0.85 13.12
C LEU A 300 -5.00 -0.76 11.60
N ASP A 301 -3.90 -0.51 10.92
CA ASP A 301 -3.78 -0.80 9.50
C ASP A 301 -2.68 -1.85 9.34
N GLY A 302 -3.10 -3.06 8.98
CA GLY A 302 -2.22 -4.22 9.05
C GLY A 302 -1.80 -4.54 10.49
N THR A 303 -0.51 -4.45 10.77
CA THR A 303 0.04 -4.65 12.12
C THR A 303 0.37 -3.36 12.85
N ARG A 304 0.25 -2.22 12.19
CA ARG A 304 0.63 -0.91 12.74
C ARG A 304 -0.55 -0.26 13.49
N PRO A 305 -0.44 -0.04 14.81
CA PRO A 305 -1.40 0.76 15.53
C PRO A 305 -1.16 2.24 15.27
N PHE A 306 -2.21 3.02 15.16
CA PHE A 306 -2.18 4.48 15.19
C PHE A 306 -3.53 5.06 15.55
N LEU A 307 -3.54 6.31 15.95
CA LEU A 307 -4.76 7.00 16.29
C LEU A 307 -5.23 7.86 15.12
N ILE A 308 -6.54 7.93 14.95
CA ILE A 308 -7.18 8.75 13.91
C ILE A 308 -8.37 9.51 14.50
N GLU A 309 -8.46 10.78 14.15
CA GLU A 309 -9.60 11.59 14.52
C GLU A 309 -10.78 11.29 13.59
N VAL A 310 -11.94 11.15 14.21
CA VAL A 310 -13.25 10.97 13.59
C VAL A 310 -14.08 12.20 13.87
N GLN A 311 -14.51 12.90 12.83
CA GLN A 311 -15.36 14.07 12.91
C GLN A 311 -16.77 13.74 12.40
N ALA A 312 -17.79 14.10 13.16
CA ALA A 312 -19.18 13.96 12.76
C ALA A 312 -19.93 15.27 12.92
N LEU A 313 -20.81 15.56 11.97
CA LEU A 313 -21.75 16.66 12.05
C LEU A 313 -23.17 16.09 11.91
N VAL A 314 -23.98 16.31 12.92
CA VAL A 314 -25.39 15.90 12.97
C VAL A 314 -26.27 17.16 13.00
N SER A 315 -27.12 17.33 12.00
CA SER A 315 -28.04 18.48 11.91
C SER A 315 -29.46 18.04 11.58
N THR A 316 -30.43 18.95 11.74
CA THR A 316 -31.79 18.68 11.30
C THR A 316 -31.85 18.71 9.78
N ALA A 317 -32.47 17.69 9.16
CA ALA A 317 -32.60 17.62 7.72
C ALA A 317 -33.44 18.80 7.18
N ALA A 318 -32.78 19.65 6.38
CA ALA A 318 -33.40 20.88 5.85
C ALA A 318 -34.37 20.59 4.70
N TYR A 319 -34.18 19.47 3.96
CA TYR A 319 -34.89 19.17 2.71
C TYR A 319 -35.82 17.95 2.79
N GLY A 320 -36.27 17.59 3.96
CA GLY A 320 -37.23 16.49 4.18
C GLY A 320 -36.64 15.06 4.00
N THR A 321 -35.60 14.86 3.21
CA THR A 321 -34.89 13.59 3.06
C THR A 321 -33.50 13.69 3.72
N PRO A 322 -33.24 12.92 4.77
CA PRO A 322 -31.96 12.96 5.47
C PRO A 322 -30.78 12.61 4.57
N GLN A 323 -29.74 13.45 4.57
CA GLN A 323 -28.50 13.23 3.85
C GLN A 323 -27.50 12.50 4.73
N ARG A 324 -26.80 11.53 4.16
CA ARG A 324 -25.73 10.80 4.83
C ARG A 324 -24.52 10.70 3.92
N SER A 325 -23.40 11.25 4.38
CA SER A 325 -22.14 11.28 3.64
C SER A 325 -21.00 10.92 4.56
N ALA A 326 -20.03 10.21 4.02
CA ALA A 326 -18.80 9.87 4.75
C ALA A 326 -17.58 10.01 3.83
N THR A 327 -16.53 10.61 4.36
CA THR A 327 -15.21 10.67 3.75
C THR A 327 -14.26 9.77 4.55
N GLY A 328 -13.62 8.82 3.87
CA GLY A 328 -12.70 7.88 4.52
C GLY A 328 -13.35 6.71 5.26
N PHE A 329 -14.68 6.65 5.34
CA PHE A 329 -15.44 5.57 5.99
C PHE A 329 -16.55 5.04 5.08
N ASP A 330 -16.91 3.78 5.19
CA ASP A 330 -17.96 3.17 4.36
C ASP A 330 -19.34 3.71 4.76
N VAL A 331 -20.07 4.33 3.81
CA VAL A 331 -21.40 4.91 4.03
C VAL A 331 -22.43 3.84 4.43
N ARG A 332 -22.30 2.60 3.94
CA ARG A 332 -23.20 1.50 4.31
C ARG A 332 -22.99 1.12 5.77
N ARG A 333 -21.73 1.10 6.24
CA ARG A 333 -21.37 0.87 7.64
C ARG A 333 -21.90 1.99 8.52
N LEU A 334 -21.74 3.27 8.11
CA LEU A 334 -22.31 4.41 8.82
C LEU A 334 -23.83 4.27 8.97
N ASN A 335 -24.55 3.96 7.89
CA ASN A 335 -25.99 3.76 7.91
C ASN A 335 -26.43 2.65 8.87
N MET A 336 -25.67 1.57 8.93
CA MET A 336 -25.90 0.48 9.88
C MET A 336 -25.73 0.94 11.34
N LEU A 337 -24.66 1.69 11.65
CA LEU A 337 -24.41 2.22 12.99
C LEU A 337 -25.52 3.19 13.42
N LEU A 338 -25.98 4.07 12.54
CA LEU A 338 -27.10 4.97 12.79
C LEU A 338 -28.40 4.20 13.10
N ALA A 339 -28.69 3.14 12.34
CA ALA A 339 -29.85 2.28 12.60
C ALA A 339 -29.77 1.55 13.96
N VAL A 340 -28.55 1.13 14.36
CA VAL A 340 -28.31 0.53 15.69
C VAL A 340 -28.56 1.55 16.79
N LEU A 341 -28.02 2.78 16.67
CA LEU A 341 -28.23 3.87 17.61
C LEU A 341 -29.73 4.20 17.76
N GLU A 342 -30.47 4.23 16.68
CA GLU A 342 -31.89 4.50 16.68
C GLU A 342 -32.68 3.38 17.35
N LYS A 343 -32.46 2.13 16.94
CA LYS A 343 -33.25 0.98 17.39
C LYS A 343 -32.90 0.48 18.80
N ARG A 344 -31.62 0.56 19.20
CA ARG A 344 -31.11 -0.05 20.45
C ARG A 344 -30.87 0.97 21.56
N ALA A 345 -30.58 2.23 21.17
CA ALA A 345 -30.33 3.27 22.17
C ALA A 345 -31.38 4.40 22.16
N GLY A 346 -32.36 4.36 21.24
CA GLY A 346 -33.50 5.24 21.22
C GLY A 346 -33.24 6.65 20.65
N PHE A 347 -32.10 6.86 19.98
CA PHE A 347 -31.74 8.15 19.37
C PHE A 347 -32.51 8.39 18.07
N LYS A 348 -33.13 9.56 17.92
CA LYS A 348 -33.89 9.92 16.72
C LYS A 348 -32.98 10.47 15.62
N LEU A 349 -32.18 9.59 14.99
CA LEU A 349 -31.23 9.94 13.94
C LEU A 349 -31.80 9.76 12.51
N GLY A 350 -32.92 9.05 12.38
CA GLY A 350 -33.56 8.78 11.09
C GLY A 350 -34.02 10.02 10.33
N ILE A 351 -34.24 11.15 11.02
CA ILE A 351 -34.69 12.42 10.47
C ILE A 351 -33.58 13.49 10.44
N LYS A 352 -32.34 13.11 10.69
CA LYS A 352 -31.20 14.03 10.76
C LYS A 352 -30.21 13.77 9.64
N ASP A 353 -29.62 14.84 9.14
CA ASP A 353 -28.45 14.79 8.27
C ASP A 353 -27.24 14.38 9.10
N VAL A 354 -26.41 13.49 8.56
CA VAL A 354 -25.17 13.02 9.21
C VAL A 354 -24.03 13.06 8.21
N PHE A 355 -23.01 13.84 8.53
CA PHE A 355 -21.78 13.95 7.76
C PHE A 355 -20.64 13.41 8.62
N LEU A 356 -19.82 12.51 8.05
CA LEU A 356 -18.68 11.90 8.72
C LEU A 356 -17.39 12.15 7.93
N ASN A 357 -16.32 12.48 8.62
CA ASN A 357 -15.00 12.66 8.03
C ASN A 357 -13.93 11.98 8.89
N MET A 358 -13.13 11.12 8.27
CA MET A 358 -11.91 10.60 8.87
C MET A 358 -10.76 11.57 8.59
N ALA A 359 -9.97 11.89 9.61
CA ALA A 359 -8.85 12.83 9.46
C ALA A 359 -7.88 12.36 8.36
N GLY A 360 -7.31 13.32 7.63
CA GLY A 360 -6.42 13.04 6.49
C GLY A 360 -7.11 12.43 5.27
N GLY A 361 -8.43 12.15 5.30
CA GLY A 361 -9.15 11.49 4.23
C GLY A 361 -8.75 10.02 4.01
N LEU A 362 -8.10 9.41 4.99
CA LEU A 362 -7.69 8.00 4.95
C LEU A 362 -8.90 7.08 4.86
N LYS A 363 -8.83 6.11 3.97
CA LYS A 363 -9.86 5.07 3.89
C LYS A 363 -9.65 4.05 5.02
N VAL A 364 -10.58 4.06 5.98
CA VAL A 364 -10.56 3.20 7.16
C VAL A 364 -11.48 2.00 6.94
N SER A 365 -10.94 0.80 7.15
CA SER A 365 -11.67 -0.46 7.07
C SER A 365 -11.67 -1.24 8.40
N ASP A 366 -10.94 -0.76 9.41
CA ASP A 366 -10.86 -1.41 10.73
C ASP A 366 -12.18 -1.24 11.50
N PRO A 367 -12.85 -2.35 11.89
CA PRO A 367 -14.09 -2.29 12.65
C PRO A 367 -13.94 -1.62 14.03
N ALA A 368 -12.72 -1.53 14.57
CA ALA A 368 -12.45 -0.85 15.83
C ALA A 368 -12.88 0.64 15.83
N CYS A 369 -12.97 1.25 14.64
CA CYS A 369 -13.40 2.63 14.49
C CYS A 369 -14.89 2.85 14.71
N ASP A 370 -15.71 1.81 14.69
CA ASP A 370 -17.16 1.94 14.90
C ASP A 370 -17.49 2.67 16.20
N LEU A 371 -16.79 2.35 17.29
CA LEU A 371 -17.05 2.94 18.60
C LEU A 371 -16.76 4.45 18.59
N ALA A 372 -15.67 4.88 17.96
CA ALA A 372 -15.34 6.30 17.80
C ALA A 372 -16.36 7.01 16.89
N VAL A 373 -16.80 6.38 15.80
CA VAL A 373 -17.85 6.90 14.91
C VAL A 373 -19.14 7.13 15.69
N VAL A 374 -19.58 6.15 16.48
CA VAL A 374 -20.76 6.26 17.34
C VAL A 374 -20.59 7.41 18.34
N CYS A 375 -19.44 7.52 18.99
CA CYS A 375 -19.15 8.60 19.96
C CYS A 375 -19.14 9.97 19.31
N ALA A 376 -18.52 10.13 18.12
CA ALA A 376 -18.51 11.39 17.37
C ALA A 376 -19.93 11.82 16.95
N VAL A 377 -20.75 10.87 16.45
CA VAL A 377 -22.15 11.13 16.08
C VAL A 377 -22.96 11.56 17.29
N LEU A 378 -22.84 10.87 18.44
CA LEU A 378 -23.55 11.22 19.67
C LEU A 378 -23.07 12.54 20.25
N SER A 379 -21.77 12.79 20.26
CA SER A 379 -21.15 14.06 20.66
C SER A 379 -21.74 15.24 19.87
N SER A 380 -21.78 15.13 18.55
CA SER A 380 -22.42 16.15 17.70
C SER A 380 -23.92 16.26 17.92
N ASN A 381 -24.61 15.13 18.14
CA ASN A 381 -26.06 15.15 18.33
C ASN A 381 -26.49 15.82 19.64
N PHE A 382 -25.66 15.73 20.68
CA PHE A 382 -25.89 16.33 22.00
C PHE A 382 -25.21 17.70 22.18
N ASP A 383 -24.39 18.11 21.19
CA ASP A 383 -23.50 19.24 21.30
C ASP A 383 -22.59 19.18 22.55
N PHE A 384 -22.06 17.99 22.82
CA PHE A 384 -21.23 17.68 23.98
C PHE A 384 -19.82 17.29 23.53
N ALA A 385 -18.82 18.04 23.99
CA ALA A 385 -17.42 17.75 23.68
C ALA A 385 -16.89 16.54 24.47
N ILE A 386 -16.27 15.61 23.77
CA ILE A 386 -15.51 14.51 24.38
C ILE A 386 -14.12 15.05 24.75
N SER A 387 -13.60 14.67 25.92
CA SER A 387 -12.26 15.09 26.35
C SER A 387 -11.20 14.60 25.35
N SER A 388 -10.20 15.47 25.05
CA SER A 388 -9.14 15.22 24.09
C SER A 388 -8.17 14.10 24.52
N ASP A 389 -8.21 13.70 25.79
CA ASP A 389 -7.39 12.61 26.34
C ASP A 389 -8.08 11.24 26.31
N VAL A 390 -9.25 11.15 25.63
CA VAL A 390 -10.07 9.94 25.53
C VAL A 390 -10.02 9.38 24.11
N CYS A 391 -9.80 8.08 23.97
CA CYS A 391 -9.90 7.37 22.69
C CYS A 391 -10.71 6.09 22.79
N PHE A 392 -11.00 5.48 21.64
CA PHE A 392 -11.96 4.39 21.51
C PHE A 392 -11.40 3.27 20.62
N ALA A 393 -11.70 2.00 20.96
CA ALA A 393 -11.41 0.84 20.14
C ALA A 393 -12.45 -0.26 20.37
N GLY A 394 -13.40 -0.43 19.45
CA GLY A 394 -14.43 -1.47 19.57
C GLY A 394 -15.31 -1.56 18.34
N GLU A 395 -15.71 -2.76 17.97
CA GLU A 395 -16.70 -2.99 16.92
C GLU A 395 -18.11 -2.92 17.53
N VAL A 396 -19.05 -2.31 16.79
CA VAL A 396 -20.45 -2.24 17.21
C VAL A 396 -21.28 -3.25 16.43
N GLY A 397 -21.87 -4.21 17.17
CA GLY A 397 -22.76 -5.22 16.59
C GLY A 397 -24.19 -4.72 16.39
N LEU A 398 -24.98 -5.45 15.59
CA LEU A 398 -26.38 -5.10 15.24
C LEU A 398 -27.34 -5.12 16.45
N SER A 399 -26.97 -5.81 17.52
CA SER A 399 -27.74 -5.82 18.78
C SER A 399 -27.39 -4.66 19.70
N GLY A 400 -26.42 -3.82 19.34
CA GLY A 400 -25.92 -2.70 20.13
C GLY A 400 -24.82 -3.11 21.13
N GLU A 401 -24.35 -4.36 21.05
CA GLU A 401 -23.22 -4.86 21.83
C GLU A 401 -21.90 -4.30 21.29
N ILE A 402 -20.92 -4.10 22.17
CA ILE A 402 -19.56 -3.71 21.80
C ILE A 402 -18.69 -4.97 21.81
N ARG A 403 -18.22 -5.34 20.64
CA ARG A 403 -17.40 -6.53 20.39
C ARG A 403 -15.92 -6.25 20.55
N PRO A 404 -15.14 -7.24 21.02
CA PRO A 404 -13.69 -7.13 21.06
C PRO A 404 -13.12 -7.06 19.65
N VAL A 405 -12.02 -6.35 19.50
CA VAL A 405 -11.29 -6.19 18.25
C VAL A 405 -9.90 -6.83 18.36
N ALA A 406 -9.32 -7.18 17.22
CA ALA A 406 -8.01 -7.79 17.18
C ALA A 406 -6.93 -6.87 17.76
N GLN A 407 -5.94 -7.49 18.43
CA GLN A 407 -4.75 -6.83 18.96
C GLN A 407 -5.06 -5.61 19.85
N THR A 408 -6.03 -5.74 20.75
CA THR A 408 -6.44 -4.65 21.67
C THR A 408 -5.26 -4.14 22.49
N ASP A 409 -4.34 -5.01 22.93
CA ASP A 409 -3.12 -4.62 23.67
C ASP A 409 -2.29 -3.59 22.91
N ARG A 410 -2.04 -3.82 21.60
CA ARG A 410 -1.27 -2.89 20.77
C ARG A 410 -1.94 -1.52 20.64
N ARG A 411 -3.28 -1.50 20.57
CA ARG A 411 -4.06 -0.25 20.52
C ARG A 411 -3.94 0.53 21.82
N VAL A 412 -4.04 -0.18 22.96
CA VAL A 412 -3.89 0.42 24.28
C VAL A 412 -2.47 0.93 24.51
N MET A 413 -1.46 0.15 24.10
CA MET A 413 -0.06 0.56 24.19
C MET A 413 0.22 1.83 23.36
N GLU A 414 -0.30 1.91 22.14
CA GLU A 414 -0.13 3.09 21.27
C GLU A 414 -0.86 4.31 21.84
N ALA A 415 -2.08 4.14 22.35
CA ALA A 415 -2.83 5.21 23.01
C ALA A 415 -2.06 5.75 24.23
N GLY A 416 -1.54 4.86 25.09
CA GLY A 416 -0.70 5.25 26.24
C GLY A 416 0.59 5.96 25.83
N ARG A 417 1.29 5.46 24.79
CA ARG A 417 2.50 6.08 24.24
C ARG A 417 2.26 7.51 23.75
N LEU A 418 1.06 7.79 23.21
CA LEU A 418 0.67 9.11 22.71
C LEU A 418 0.06 10.02 23.79
N GLY A 419 0.04 9.58 25.05
CA GLY A 419 -0.38 10.41 26.19
C GLY A 419 -1.88 10.42 26.43
N TYR A 420 -2.66 9.53 25.80
CA TYR A 420 -4.07 9.38 26.14
C TYR A 420 -4.21 8.80 27.54
N ARG A 421 -5.14 9.37 28.30
CA ARG A 421 -5.39 8.96 29.69
C ARG A 421 -6.49 7.93 29.83
N LYS A 422 -7.36 7.81 28.81
CA LYS A 422 -8.49 6.89 28.85
C LYS A 422 -8.77 6.26 27.49
N ILE A 423 -8.99 4.96 27.47
CA ILE A 423 -9.42 4.23 26.27
C ILE A 423 -10.66 3.38 26.58
N TYR A 424 -11.70 3.50 25.76
CA TYR A 424 -12.88 2.68 25.81
C TYR A 424 -12.73 1.46 24.92
N VAL A 425 -12.93 0.27 25.47
CA VAL A 425 -12.84 -1.01 24.75
C VAL A 425 -14.01 -1.93 25.12
N SER A 426 -14.21 -3.01 24.38
CA SER A 426 -15.21 -4.03 24.72
C SER A 426 -14.97 -4.65 26.10
N SER A 427 -16.04 -4.92 26.84
CA SER A 427 -15.98 -5.67 28.11
C SER A 427 -15.42 -7.09 27.91
N PHE A 428 -15.51 -7.64 26.72
CA PHE A 428 -15.00 -8.97 26.35
C PHE A 428 -13.55 -8.96 25.84
N SER A 429 -12.90 -7.79 25.82
CA SER A 429 -11.47 -7.71 25.46
C SER A 429 -10.61 -8.30 26.58
N SER A 430 -9.76 -9.24 26.22
CA SER A 430 -8.65 -9.68 27.08
C SER A 430 -7.47 -8.74 26.86
N LEU A 431 -6.83 -8.32 27.95
CA LEU A 431 -5.64 -7.50 27.93
C LEU A 431 -4.57 -8.20 28.76
N GLU A 432 -3.40 -8.40 28.17
CA GLU A 432 -2.26 -9.01 28.86
C GLU A 432 -1.44 -7.94 29.60
N MET A 433 -1.37 -6.72 29.04
CA MET A 433 -0.60 -5.61 29.58
C MET A 433 -1.33 -4.28 29.35
N VAL A 434 -1.37 -3.46 30.37
CA VAL A 434 -1.84 -2.07 30.28
C VAL A 434 -0.70 -1.17 30.71
N PRO A 435 -0.29 -0.19 29.87
CA PRO A 435 0.78 0.74 30.25
C PRO A 435 0.34 1.66 31.38
N ASP A 436 1.32 2.12 32.16
CA ASP A 436 1.06 3.09 33.21
C ASP A 436 0.50 4.41 32.64
N GLY A 437 -0.45 5.00 33.36
CA GLY A 437 -1.03 6.30 33.03
C GLY A 437 -2.24 6.29 32.09
N ILE A 438 -2.68 5.12 31.59
CA ILE A 438 -3.92 4.99 30.82
C ILE A 438 -4.96 4.15 31.56
N GLU A 439 -6.17 4.67 31.70
CA GLU A 439 -7.33 3.94 32.20
C GLU A 439 -8.05 3.20 31.09
N VAL A 440 -8.23 1.88 31.24
CA VAL A 440 -9.01 1.08 30.29
C VAL A 440 -10.43 0.93 30.79
N VAL A 441 -11.37 1.58 30.11
CA VAL A 441 -12.81 1.51 30.44
C VAL A 441 -13.46 0.43 29.59
N LYS A 442 -13.92 -0.63 30.25
CA LYS A 442 -14.60 -1.76 29.60
C LYS A 442 -16.10 -1.48 29.49
N VAL A 443 -16.65 -1.52 28.27
CA VAL A 443 -18.09 -1.30 28.02
C VAL A 443 -18.68 -2.48 27.23
N ALA A 444 -19.90 -2.88 27.63
CA ALA A 444 -20.58 -4.05 27.07
C ALA A 444 -21.47 -3.68 25.88
N ASP A 445 -22.12 -2.50 25.92
CA ASP A 445 -23.12 -2.05 24.96
C ASP A 445 -23.16 -0.51 24.86
N ILE A 446 -23.90 -0.01 23.89
CA ILE A 446 -24.07 1.44 23.65
C ILE A 446 -24.72 2.14 24.85
N PRO A 447 -25.78 1.64 25.52
CA PRO A 447 -26.30 2.26 26.71
C PRO A 447 -25.28 2.41 27.85
N ALA A 448 -24.44 1.40 28.09
CA ALA A 448 -23.37 1.47 29.08
C ALA A 448 -22.30 2.53 28.70
N LEU A 449 -21.92 2.60 27.40
CA LEU A 449 -21.05 3.63 26.89
C LEU A 449 -21.63 5.03 27.15
N CYS A 450 -22.89 5.27 26.79
CA CYS A 450 -23.54 6.57 26.98
C CYS A 450 -23.57 6.99 28.45
N ARG A 451 -23.89 6.08 29.37
CA ARG A 451 -23.85 6.37 30.81
C ARG A 451 -22.47 6.70 31.36
N SER A 452 -21.41 6.16 30.72
CA SER A 452 -20.04 6.41 31.17
C SER A 452 -19.46 7.70 30.57
N LEU A 453 -19.80 8.00 29.32
CA LEU A 453 -19.16 9.07 28.53
C LEU A 453 -19.92 10.41 28.61
N PHE A 454 -21.25 10.39 28.63
CA PHE A 454 -22.13 11.57 28.58
C PHE A 454 -22.84 11.79 29.93
N LYS A 455 -22.07 11.84 31.01
CA LYS A 455 -22.58 12.13 32.37
C LYS A 455 -22.67 13.62 32.63
#